data_19c2e08cd47912a85a22bff081d44b0c
#
_entry.id   19c2e08cd47912a85a22bff081d44b0c
#
_cell.length_a   1.000
_cell.length_b   1.000
_cell.length_c   1.000
_cell.angle_alpha   90.00
_cell.angle_beta   90.00
_cell.angle_gamma   90.00
#
_symmetry.space_group_name_H-M   'P 1'
#
loop_
_entity.id
_entity.type
_entity.pdbx_description
1 polymer ?
#
loop_
_entity_poly.entity_id
_entity_poly.type
_entity_poly.pdbx_seq_one_letter_code
_entity_poly.pdbx_strand_id
1 'polypeptide(L)'
;MNILANDGIHPAGQKALEAAGHNLWTEFIEPQSLAAFINDNAIDGLLVRSATKVREPLIDACPNLGFIIRGGVGMDNIDVAYARDHGKEVRNTPAASSQSVAELVMGHLFALSRSLHDSNRRMPVEGVEQFKALKKSYGKGRELRGMTLAIVGFGRIGQSLAQYALGCGMNVIGVDQQSGVKRIDLAIGNQSVSVEVPVMTLHEALPLADAISLHIPAQADGKAVIGSMEMGKMKKGVILLNAARGGVVDEDALLEALDSGQVSGAGVDVFVGEPKPRLDLMRHAGISLSPHIGAATGEAQERIGLEIASIVAEIGSK
;
A
#
# COMPACT_ATOMS: atom_id res chain seq x y z
N MET A 1 -28.80 -11.09 6.73
CA MET A 1 -28.21 -10.02 7.57
C MET A 1 -28.39 -8.69 6.87
N ASN A 2 -28.47 -7.62 7.64
CA ASN A 2 -28.51 -6.24 7.18
C ASN A 2 -27.08 -5.68 7.17
N ILE A 3 -26.56 -5.22 6.04
CA ILE A 3 -25.17 -4.84 5.87
C ILE A 3 -25.09 -3.43 5.28
N LEU A 4 -24.30 -2.56 5.88
CA LEU A 4 -24.00 -1.23 5.33
C LEU A 4 -22.57 -1.21 4.76
N ALA A 5 -22.43 -0.96 3.47
CA ALA A 5 -21.16 -0.68 2.81
C ALA A 5 -20.96 0.84 2.70
N ASN A 6 -20.60 1.49 3.81
CA ASN A 6 -20.58 2.95 3.92
C ASN A 6 -19.61 3.64 2.95
N ASP A 7 -18.48 3.00 2.65
CA ASP A 7 -17.51 3.50 1.65
C ASP A 7 -17.70 2.84 0.26
N GLY A 8 -18.88 2.22 0.03
CA GLY A 8 -19.19 1.48 -1.18
C GLY A 8 -18.50 0.11 -1.25
N ILE A 9 -18.94 -0.69 -2.22
CA ILE A 9 -18.37 -2.02 -2.54
C ILE A 9 -18.41 -2.23 -4.07
N HIS A 10 -17.47 -3.02 -4.58
CA HIS A 10 -17.46 -3.37 -6.01
C HIS A 10 -18.72 -4.16 -6.39
N PRO A 11 -19.31 -3.95 -7.60
CA PRO A 11 -20.55 -4.61 -8.02
C PRO A 11 -20.52 -6.15 -7.94
N ALA A 12 -19.38 -6.79 -8.14
CA ALA A 12 -19.24 -8.24 -7.98
C ALA A 12 -19.50 -8.69 -6.53
N GLY A 13 -18.92 -7.95 -5.54
CA GLY A 13 -19.17 -8.20 -4.12
C GLY A 13 -20.60 -7.91 -3.71
N GLN A 14 -21.19 -6.82 -4.22
CA GLN A 14 -22.60 -6.50 -4.00
C GLN A 14 -23.50 -7.65 -4.47
N LYS A 15 -23.35 -8.07 -5.73
CA LYS A 15 -24.13 -9.19 -6.29
C LYS A 15 -23.97 -10.48 -5.49
N ALA A 16 -22.75 -10.77 -5.00
CA ALA A 16 -22.51 -11.97 -4.21
C ALA A 16 -23.24 -11.92 -2.86
N LEU A 17 -23.22 -10.76 -2.17
CA LEU A 17 -23.94 -10.57 -0.90
C LEU A 17 -25.47 -10.63 -1.09
N GLU A 18 -26.02 -9.97 -2.11
CA GLU A 18 -27.45 -10.00 -2.44
C GLU A 18 -27.91 -11.41 -2.82
N ALA A 19 -27.12 -12.14 -3.63
CA ALA A 19 -27.41 -13.53 -4.00
C ALA A 19 -27.39 -14.48 -2.78
N ALA A 20 -26.62 -14.17 -1.74
CA ALA A 20 -26.62 -14.88 -0.48
C ALA A 20 -27.81 -14.51 0.45
N GLY A 21 -28.72 -13.62 0.00
CA GLY A 21 -29.91 -13.23 0.75
C GLY A 21 -29.65 -12.14 1.80
N HIS A 22 -28.59 -11.37 1.68
CA HIS A 22 -28.33 -10.23 2.57
C HIS A 22 -29.00 -8.96 2.03
N ASN A 23 -29.51 -8.12 2.92
CA ASN A 23 -29.92 -6.75 2.60
C ASN A 23 -28.69 -5.85 2.62
N LEU A 24 -28.43 -5.12 1.55
CA LEU A 24 -27.23 -4.30 1.42
C LEU A 24 -27.60 -2.83 1.15
N TRP A 25 -27.03 -1.92 1.97
CA TRP A 25 -27.03 -0.48 1.75
C TRP A 25 -25.64 -0.05 1.26
N THR A 26 -25.58 0.77 0.23
CA THR A 26 -24.31 1.22 -0.40
C THR A 26 -24.20 2.75 -0.47
N GLU A 27 -25.17 3.47 0.06
CA GLU A 27 -25.12 4.93 0.18
C GLU A 27 -24.17 5.35 1.29
N PHE A 28 -23.47 6.45 1.08
CA PHE A 28 -22.57 7.02 2.09
C PHE A 28 -23.40 7.76 3.15
N ILE A 29 -23.25 7.37 4.39
CA ILE A 29 -23.86 8.01 5.54
C ILE A 29 -22.81 8.85 6.25
N GLU A 30 -23.09 10.12 6.45
CA GLU A 30 -22.19 11.06 7.12
C GLU A 30 -21.92 10.64 8.58
N PRO A 31 -20.72 10.91 9.12
CA PRO A 31 -20.31 10.44 10.46
C PRO A 31 -21.29 10.79 11.57
N GLN A 32 -21.90 11.99 11.52
CA GLN A 32 -22.86 12.44 12.55
C GLN A 32 -24.18 11.67 12.53
N SER A 33 -24.55 11.04 11.42
CA SER A 33 -25.79 10.28 11.24
C SER A 33 -25.57 8.77 11.25
N LEU A 34 -24.30 8.31 11.20
CA LEU A 34 -23.95 6.92 10.99
C LEU A 34 -24.46 6.00 12.10
N ALA A 35 -24.31 6.39 13.37
CA ALA A 35 -24.79 5.60 14.50
C ALA A 35 -26.33 5.45 14.50
N ALA A 36 -27.06 6.54 14.22
CA ALA A 36 -28.52 6.50 14.12
C ALA A 36 -28.95 5.57 12.98
N PHE A 37 -28.33 5.72 11.80
CA PHE A 37 -28.65 4.86 10.64
C PHE A 37 -28.42 3.37 10.93
N ILE A 38 -27.29 3.03 11.56
CA ILE A 38 -26.99 1.64 11.95
C ILE A 38 -28.07 1.07 12.87
N ASN A 39 -28.47 1.83 13.90
CA ASN A 39 -29.46 1.35 14.86
C ASN A 39 -30.88 1.29 14.27
N ASP A 40 -31.32 2.33 13.55
CA ASP A 40 -32.68 2.43 12.98
C ASP A 40 -32.95 1.35 11.92
N ASN A 41 -31.91 0.95 11.19
CA ASN A 41 -32.00 -0.10 10.16
C ASN A 41 -31.54 -1.46 10.64
N ALA A 42 -31.28 -1.63 11.94
CA ALA A 42 -30.80 -2.88 12.53
C ALA A 42 -29.63 -3.50 11.75
N ILE A 43 -28.58 -2.69 11.47
CA ILE A 43 -27.43 -3.14 10.68
C ILE A 43 -26.59 -4.12 11.51
N ASP A 44 -26.42 -5.33 10.99
CA ASP A 44 -25.61 -6.42 11.57
C ASP A 44 -24.12 -6.22 11.30
N GLY A 45 -23.79 -5.70 10.11
CA GLY A 45 -22.42 -5.57 9.64
C GLY A 45 -22.10 -4.25 8.94
N LEU A 46 -20.94 -3.68 9.27
CA LEU A 46 -20.42 -2.45 8.67
C LEU A 46 -19.20 -2.75 7.80
N LEU A 47 -19.31 -2.49 6.50
CA LEU A 47 -18.20 -2.57 5.55
C LEU A 47 -17.65 -1.17 5.32
N VAL A 48 -16.34 -1.00 5.53
CA VAL A 48 -15.64 0.29 5.38
C VAL A 48 -14.39 0.15 4.52
N ARG A 49 -13.91 1.27 3.99
CA ARG A 49 -12.61 1.36 3.34
C ARG A 49 -11.71 2.33 4.11
N SER A 50 -11.36 3.48 3.55
CA SER A 50 -10.49 4.47 4.19
C SER A 50 -11.20 5.73 4.68
N ALA A 51 -12.40 6.05 4.15
CA ALA A 51 -13.11 7.27 4.47
C ALA A 51 -13.81 7.20 5.82
N THR A 52 -14.52 6.11 6.08
CA THR A 52 -15.24 5.92 7.35
C THR A 52 -14.30 5.56 8.48
N LYS A 53 -14.36 6.33 9.57
CA LYS A 53 -13.61 6.06 10.82
C LYS A 53 -14.52 5.35 11.81
N VAL A 54 -14.10 4.18 12.28
CA VAL A 54 -14.83 3.38 13.28
C VAL A 54 -14.06 3.46 14.59
N ARG A 55 -14.39 4.48 15.38
CA ARG A 55 -13.76 4.79 16.66
C ARG A 55 -14.65 4.37 17.83
N GLU A 56 -14.07 4.35 19.03
CA GLU A 56 -14.78 3.99 20.27
C GLU A 56 -16.19 4.59 20.37
N PRO A 57 -16.43 5.92 20.14
CA PRO A 57 -17.79 6.48 20.27
C PRO A 57 -18.82 5.87 19.33
N LEU A 58 -18.41 5.49 18.12
CA LEU A 58 -19.31 4.81 17.17
C LEU A 58 -19.61 3.37 17.61
N ILE A 59 -18.60 2.67 18.13
CA ILE A 59 -18.73 1.29 18.60
C ILE A 59 -19.69 1.24 19.79
N ASP A 60 -19.56 2.15 20.74
CA ASP A 60 -20.43 2.27 21.91
C ASP A 60 -21.89 2.61 21.54
N ALA A 61 -22.03 3.53 20.56
CA ALA A 61 -23.37 3.93 20.09
C ALA A 61 -24.08 2.83 19.29
N CYS A 62 -23.39 1.77 18.85
CA CYS A 62 -23.96 0.69 18.03
C CYS A 62 -23.79 -0.68 18.73
N PRO A 63 -24.50 -0.95 19.84
CA PRO A 63 -24.32 -2.18 20.61
C PRO A 63 -24.68 -3.44 19.83
N ASN A 64 -25.63 -3.36 18.91
CA ASN A 64 -26.12 -4.50 18.11
C ASN A 64 -25.32 -4.77 16.83
N LEU A 65 -24.38 -3.89 16.46
CA LEU A 65 -23.46 -4.14 15.33
C LEU A 65 -22.61 -5.37 15.65
N GLY A 66 -22.71 -6.43 14.85
CA GLY A 66 -22.03 -7.70 15.10
C GLY A 66 -20.63 -7.76 14.53
N PHE A 67 -20.41 -7.19 13.34
CA PHE A 67 -19.09 -7.24 12.69
C PHE A 67 -18.73 -5.98 11.90
N ILE A 68 -17.44 -5.79 11.74
CA ILE A 68 -16.84 -4.70 10.95
C ILE A 68 -15.82 -5.31 9.99
N ILE A 69 -15.95 -5.06 8.68
CA ILE A 69 -15.00 -5.53 7.68
C ILE A 69 -14.38 -4.35 6.95
N ARG A 70 -13.07 -4.27 6.96
CA ARG A 70 -12.33 -3.29 6.16
C ARG A 70 -11.94 -3.88 4.82
N GLY A 71 -12.45 -3.30 3.71
CA GLY A 71 -12.04 -3.61 2.35
C GLY A 71 -10.63 -3.09 2.04
N GLY A 72 -9.62 -3.89 2.37
CA GLY A 72 -8.19 -3.60 2.19
C GLY A 72 -7.33 -4.14 3.33
N VAL A 73 -6.03 -3.86 3.32
CA VAL A 73 -5.05 -4.48 4.23
C VAL A 73 -4.99 -3.80 5.60
N GLY A 74 -4.78 -2.48 5.63
CA GLY A 74 -4.62 -1.75 6.88
C GLY A 74 -5.95 -1.49 7.57
N MET A 75 -5.95 -1.40 8.89
CA MET A 75 -7.14 -1.14 9.71
C MET A 75 -6.97 0.11 10.57
N ASP A 76 -6.15 1.05 10.14
CA ASP A 76 -5.78 2.25 10.91
C ASP A 76 -6.98 3.19 11.19
N ASN A 77 -8.05 3.06 10.43
CA ASN A 77 -9.31 3.79 10.62
C ASN A 77 -10.28 3.10 11.59
N ILE A 78 -9.93 1.94 12.17
CA ILE A 78 -10.78 1.16 13.08
C ILE A 78 -10.04 0.97 14.40
N ASP A 79 -10.71 1.21 15.53
CA ASP A 79 -10.20 0.87 16.84
C ASP A 79 -10.41 -0.62 17.12
N VAL A 80 -9.56 -1.45 16.46
CA VAL A 80 -9.71 -2.91 16.35
C VAL A 80 -9.75 -3.60 17.70
N ALA A 81 -8.82 -3.27 18.60
CA ALA A 81 -8.76 -3.87 19.94
C ALA A 81 -10.05 -3.56 20.71
N TYR A 82 -10.43 -2.28 20.76
CA TYR A 82 -11.65 -1.83 21.42
C TYR A 82 -12.90 -2.53 20.87
N ALA A 83 -13.04 -2.59 19.55
CA ALA A 83 -14.18 -3.27 18.93
C ALA A 83 -14.27 -4.75 19.30
N ARG A 84 -13.14 -5.45 19.32
CA ARG A 84 -13.08 -6.87 19.71
C ARG A 84 -13.41 -7.08 21.18
N ASP A 85 -12.91 -6.22 22.08
CA ASP A 85 -13.20 -6.27 23.51
C ASP A 85 -14.69 -6.00 23.79
N HIS A 86 -15.39 -5.30 22.87
CA HIS A 86 -16.86 -5.10 22.89
C HIS A 86 -17.64 -6.12 22.05
N GLY A 87 -17.04 -7.29 21.78
CA GLY A 87 -17.72 -8.43 21.14
C GLY A 87 -17.95 -8.29 19.64
N LYS A 88 -17.31 -7.31 18.96
CA LYS A 88 -17.44 -7.17 17.50
C LYS A 88 -16.40 -8.04 16.78
N GLU A 89 -16.82 -8.79 15.75
CA GLU A 89 -15.86 -9.45 14.87
C GLU A 89 -15.26 -8.43 13.90
N VAL A 90 -13.93 -8.23 13.92
CA VAL A 90 -13.23 -7.29 13.03
C VAL A 90 -12.32 -8.04 12.08
N ARG A 91 -12.56 -7.89 10.78
CA ARG A 91 -11.83 -8.55 9.68
C ARG A 91 -11.37 -7.53 8.64
N ASN A 92 -10.44 -7.96 7.79
CA ASN A 92 -10.00 -7.20 6.63
C ASN A 92 -9.77 -8.13 5.42
N THR A 93 -9.43 -7.57 4.25
CA THR A 93 -9.14 -8.32 3.01
C THR A 93 -7.65 -8.23 2.69
N PRO A 94 -6.79 -9.10 3.30
CA PRO A 94 -5.34 -8.95 3.22
C PRO A 94 -4.72 -9.46 1.92
N ALA A 95 -5.43 -10.25 1.12
CA ALA A 95 -4.88 -10.88 -0.07
C ALA A 95 -5.18 -10.12 -1.37
N ALA A 96 -6.34 -9.51 -1.46
CA ALA A 96 -6.93 -9.01 -2.70
C ALA A 96 -6.11 -7.94 -3.44
N SER A 97 -5.38 -7.06 -2.72
CA SER A 97 -4.67 -5.92 -3.32
C SER A 97 -3.16 -6.14 -3.48
N SER A 98 -2.62 -7.30 -3.09
CA SER A 98 -1.16 -7.50 -3.05
C SER A 98 -0.48 -7.30 -4.40
N GLN A 99 -1.06 -7.83 -5.46
CA GLN A 99 -0.55 -7.67 -6.82
C GLN A 99 -0.62 -6.21 -7.29
N SER A 100 -1.74 -5.54 -7.08
CA SER A 100 -1.94 -4.15 -7.49
C SER A 100 -0.90 -3.21 -6.86
N VAL A 101 -0.64 -3.35 -5.55
CA VAL A 101 0.40 -2.56 -4.87
C VAL A 101 1.78 -2.87 -5.43
N ALA A 102 2.10 -4.14 -5.67
CA ALA A 102 3.39 -4.56 -6.22
C ALA A 102 3.62 -3.96 -7.63
N GLU A 103 2.61 -3.94 -8.47
CA GLU A 103 2.68 -3.35 -9.81
C GLU A 103 2.87 -1.82 -9.77
N LEU A 104 2.17 -1.11 -8.85
CA LEU A 104 2.38 0.33 -8.66
C LEU A 104 3.82 0.63 -8.22
N VAL A 105 4.36 -0.15 -7.28
CA VAL A 105 5.76 -0.02 -6.82
C VAL A 105 6.74 -0.22 -7.97
N MET A 106 6.55 -1.25 -8.80
CA MET A 106 7.36 -1.44 -10.01
C MET A 106 7.22 -0.28 -10.99
N GLY A 107 6.01 0.27 -11.15
CA GLY A 107 5.76 1.47 -11.96
C GLY A 107 6.59 2.67 -11.49
N HIS A 108 6.60 2.95 -10.17
CA HIS A 108 7.47 3.98 -9.59
C HIS A 108 8.96 3.67 -9.80
N LEU A 109 9.38 2.42 -9.60
CA LEU A 109 10.77 2.02 -9.78
C LEU A 109 11.26 2.22 -11.22
N PHE A 110 10.47 1.84 -12.22
CA PHE A 110 10.76 2.12 -13.64
C PHE A 110 10.79 3.63 -13.92
N ALA A 111 9.80 4.37 -13.41
CA ALA A 111 9.72 5.82 -13.60
C ALA A 111 10.94 6.55 -13.04
N LEU A 112 11.40 6.16 -11.86
CA LEU A 112 12.58 6.73 -11.20
C LEU A 112 13.87 6.34 -11.91
N SER A 113 14.04 5.06 -12.27
CA SER A 113 15.24 4.55 -12.94
C SER A 113 15.49 5.22 -14.30
N ARG A 114 14.46 5.73 -14.96
CA ARG A 114 14.51 6.37 -16.27
C ARG A 114 14.09 7.85 -16.24
N SER A 115 13.88 8.43 -15.04
CA SER A 115 13.39 9.81 -14.83
C SER A 115 12.10 10.13 -15.60
N LEU A 116 11.23 9.14 -15.80
CA LEU A 116 9.98 9.31 -16.57
C LEU A 116 9.02 10.29 -15.88
N HIS A 117 8.94 10.26 -14.55
CA HIS A 117 8.10 11.15 -13.74
C HIS A 117 8.44 12.62 -13.96
N ASP A 118 9.71 12.99 -13.99
CA ASP A 118 10.17 14.37 -14.20
C ASP A 118 10.12 14.74 -15.69
N SER A 119 10.59 13.88 -16.57
CA SER A 119 10.54 14.14 -18.02
C SER A 119 9.11 14.35 -18.50
N ASN A 120 8.13 13.61 -17.98
CA ASN A 120 6.72 13.76 -18.35
C ASN A 120 6.13 15.10 -17.87
N ARG A 121 6.64 15.69 -16.78
CA ARG A 121 6.26 17.03 -16.30
C ARG A 121 6.88 18.13 -17.17
N ARG A 122 8.12 17.97 -17.62
CA ARG A 122 8.89 19.02 -18.31
C ARG A 122 8.73 19.00 -19.82
N MET A 123 8.57 17.84 -20.45
CA MET A 123 8.45 17.75 -21.93
C MET A 123 7.29 18.59 -22.51
N PRO A 124 6.08 18.64 -21.92
CA PRO A 124 5.01 19.48 -22.43
C PRO A 124 5.31 20.99 -22.40
N VAL A 125 6.14 21.43 -21.46
CA VAL A 125 6.43 22.85 -21.22
C VAL A 125 7.73 23.30 -21.94
N GLU A 126 8.77 22.49 -21.86
CA GLU A 126 10.12 22.84 -22.30
C GLU A 126 10.58 22.08 -23.55
N GLY A 127 9.86 21.01 -23.94
CA GLY A 127 10.35 20.03 -24.90
C GLY A 127 10.63 20.58 -26.31
N VAL A 128 9.91 21.60 -26.75
CA VAL A 128 10.13 22.21 -28.07
C VAL A 128 11.45 22.99 -28.09
N GLU A 129 11.68 23.83 -27.10
CA GLU A 129 12.83 24.75 -27.08
C GLU A 129 14.10 24.10 -26.51
N GLN A 130 13.93 23.19 -25.55
CA GLN A 130 15.05 22.63 -24.78
C GLN A 130 15.28 21.13 -25.02
N PHE A 131 14.78 20.56 -26.12
CA PHE A 131 14.84 19.11 -26.40
C PHE A 131 16.23 18.51 -26.22
N LYS A 132 17.27 19.16 -26.76
CA LYS A 132 18.66 18.66 -26.65
C LYS A 132 19.16 18.66 -25.21
N ALA A 133 18.82 19.67 -24.43
CA ALA A 133 19.20 19.78 -23.03
C ALA A 133 18.48 18.71 -22.18
N LEU A 134 17.18 18.52 -22.38
CA LEU A 134 16.39 17.48 -21.73
C LEU A 134 16.90 16.08 -22.10
N LYS A 135 17.17 15.80 -23.38
CA LYS A 135 17.78 14.54 -23.81
C LYS A 135 19.09 14.24 -23.12
N LYS A 136 19.96 15.25 -22.96
CA LYS A 136 21.24 15.12 -22.24
C LYS A 136 21.02 14.89 -20.75
N SER A 137 20.09 15.61 -20.12
CA SER A 137 19.76 15.47 -18.70
C SER A 137 19.27 14.08 -18.35
N TYR A 138 18.33 13.52 -19.15
CA TYR A 138 17.73 12.21 -18.91
C TYR A 138 18.52 11.02 -19.52
N GLY A 139 19.64 11.28 -20.18
CA GLY A 139 20.48 10.25 -20.82
C GLY A 139 21.30 9.38 -19.84
N LYS A 140 21.11 9.54 -18.53
CA LYS A 140 21.83 8.80 -17.47
C LYS A 140 20.95 7.79 -16.73
N GLY A 141 19.90 7.29 -17.39
CA GLY A 141 19.02 6.30 -16.81
C GLY A 141 19.73 4.98 -16.47
N ARG A 142 19.12 4.20 -15.56
CA ARG A 142 19.63 2.90 -15.09
C ARG A 142 18.71 1.79 -15.57
N GLU A 143 19.27 0.60 -15.81
CA GLU A 143 18.53 -0.63 -16.03
C GLU A 143 18.29 -1.34 -14.69
N LEU A 144 17.13 -1.99 -14.53
CA LEU A 144 16.82 -2.73 -13.29
C LEU A 144 17.56 -4.06 -13.21
N ARG A 145 17.88 -4.67 -14.35
CA ARG A 145 18.61 -5.95 -14.39
C ARG A 145 19.91 -5.87 -13.58
N GLY A 146 20.08 -6.82 -12.67
CA GLY A 146 21.23 -6.91 -11.79
C GLY A 146 21.22 -5.96 -10.59
N MET A 147 20.29 -4.99 -10.51
CA MET A 147 20.09 -4.20 -9.30
C MET A 147 19.53 -5.08 -8.18
N THR A 148 19.88 -4.77 -6.95
CA THR A 148 19.37 -5.43 -5.74
C THR A 148 18.21 -4.62 -5.15
N LEU A 149 17.03 -5.25 -5.04
CA LEU A 149 15.85 -4.70 -4.35
C LEU A 149 15.72 -5.32 -2.96
N ALA A 150 15.83 -4.51 -1.91
CA ALA A 150 15.45 -4.92 -0.56
C ALA A 150 13.97 -4.62 -0.32
N ILE A 151 13.22 -5.62 0.13
CA ILE A 151 11.77 -5.55 0.36
C ILE A 151 11.52 -5.65 1.86
N VAL A 152 11.23 -4.53 2.49
CA VAL A 152 10.98 -4.41 3.94
C VAL A 152 9.53 -4.74 4.25
N GLY A 153 9.31 -5.83 4.97
CA GLY A 153 8.01 -6.48 5.13
C GLY A 153 7.79 -7.52 4.04
N PHE A 154 8.35 -8.72 4.25
CA PHE A 154 8.32 -9.80 3.24
C PHE A 154 7.07 -10.70 3.37
N GLY A 155 5.90 -10.02 3.59
CA GLY A 155 4.56 -10.60 3.60
C GLY A 155 3.98 -10.77 2.19
N ARG A 156 2.63 -10.80 2.07
CA ARG A 156 1.93 -11.01 0.78
C ARG A 156 2.32 -10.00 -0.30
N ILE A 157 2.28 -8.69 0.03
CA ILE A 157 2.65 -7.63 -0.93
C ILE A 157 4.12 -7.73 -1.31
N GLY A 158 5.00 -7.88 -0.31
CA GLY A 158 6.44 -8.01 -0.55
C GLY A 158 6.80 -9.23 -1.42
N GLN A 159 6.13 -10.36 -1.23
CA GLN A 159 6.34 -11.55 -2.06
C GLN A 159 5.79 -11.36 -3.49
N SER A 160 4.63 -10.68 -3.66
CA SER A 160 4.17 -10.29 -4.98
C SER A 160 5.16 -9.36 -5.70
N LEU A 161 5.73 -8.37 -4.98
CA LEU A 161 6.76 -7.50 -5.54
C LEU A 161 8.02 -8.27 -5.91
N ALA A 162 8.43 -9.25 -5.09
CA ALA A 162 9.57 -10.12 -5.38
C ALA A 162 9.40 -10.87 -6.72
N GLN A 163 8.19 -11.37 -7.01
CA GLN A 163 7.91 -12.04 -8.29
C GLN A 163 8.16 -11.11 -9.49
N TYR A 164 7.66 -9.87 -9.44
CA TYR A 164 7.89 -8.88 -10.51
C TYR A 164 9.36 -8.48 -10.63
N ALA A 165 10.04 -8.22 -9.52
CA ALA A 165 11.43 -7.83 -9.51
C ALA A 165 12.35 -8.93 -10.08
N LEU A 166 12.14 -10.17 -9.65
CA LEU A 166 12.85 -11.35 -10.20
C LEU A 166 12.57 -11.52 -11.70
N GLY A 167 11.33 -11.34 -12.15
CA GLY A 167 10.95 -11.36 -13.55
C GLY A 167 11.65 -10.28 -14.39
N CYS A 168 11.98 -9.14 -13.78
CA CYS A 168 12.78 -8.07 -14.41
C CYS A 168 14.31 -8.32 -14.32
N GLY A 169 14.75 -9.44 -13.77
CA GLY A 169 16.16 -9.81 -13.63
C GLY A 169 16.89 -9.07 -12.51
N MET A 170 16.16 -8.58 -11.51
CA MET A 170 16.73 -8.00 -10.29
C MET A 170 17.17 -9.11 -9.31
N ASN A 171 18.10 -8.79 -8.42
CA ASN A 171 18.34 -9.54 -7.22
C ASN A 171 17.34 -9.08 -6.14
N VAL A 172 16.81 -10.00 -5.34
CA VAL A 172 15.84 -9.67 -4.28
C VAL A 172 16.37 -10.10 -2.92
N ILE A 173 16.23 -9.23 -1.94
CA ILE A 173 16.47 -9.49 -0.52
C ILE A 173 15.16 -9.21 0.23
N GLY A 174 14.63 -10.18 0.94
CA GLY A 174 13.55 -9.99 1.89
C GLY A 174 14.09 -9.39 3.20
N VAL A 175 13.33 -8.48 3.81
CA VAL A 175 13.60 -7.99 5.17
C VAL A 175 12.38 -8.27 6.03
N ASP A 176 12.58 -9.05 7.08
CA ASP A 176 11.51 -9.44 8.02
C ASP A 176 12.11 -9.68 9.42
N GLN A 177 11.24 -9.89 10.42
CA GLN A 177 11.65 -10.18 11.79
C GLN A 177 12.39 -11.52 11.92
N GLN A 178 12.04 -12.50 11.07
CA GLN A 178 12.69 -13.81 11.03
C GLN A 178 13.59 -13.91 9.80
N SER A 179 14.88 -13.98 10.03
CA SER A 179 15.88 -14.23 8.99
C SER A 179 15.84 -15.66 8.48
N GLY A 180 16.30 -15.90 7.26
CA GLY A 180 16.36 -17.23 6.65
C GLY A 180 16.24 -17.18 5.13
N VAL A 181 15.52 -18.13 4.56
CA VAL A 181 15.24 -18.20 3.12
C VAL A 181 13.75 -18.40 2.91
N LYS A 182 13.16 -17.63 1.99
CA LYS A 182 11.80 -17.86 1.51
C LYS A 182 11.80 -18.27 0.05
N ARG A 183 10.97 -19.25 -0.26
CA ARG A 183 10.75 -19.70 -1.63
C ARG A 183 9.66 -18.89 -2.29
N ILE A 184 9.96 -18.34 -3.47
CA ILE A 184 9.04 -17.53 -4.29
C ILE A 184 8.80 -18.28 -5.59
N ASP A 185 7.54 -18.56 -5.89
CA ASP A 185 7.14 -19.21 -7.13
C ASP A 185 6.79 -18.17 -8.17
N LEU A 186 7.43 -18.25 -9.31
CA LEU A 186 7.25 -17.37 -10.47
C LEU A 186 6.48 -18.12 -11.55
N ALA A 187 5.36 -17.57 -11.99
CA ALA A 187 4.68 -18.03 -13.18
C ALA A 187 5.28 -17.35 -14.41
N ILE A 188 5.85 -18.11 -15.33
CA ILE A 188 6.42 -17.63 -16.60
C ILE A 188 5.73 -18.37 -17.74
N GLY A 189 4.72 -17.76 -18.34
CA GLY A 189 3.83 -18.44 -19.28
C GLY A 189 3.13 -19.62 -18.60
N ASN A 190 3.30 -20.84 -19.15
CA ASN A 190 2.73 -22.08 -18.61
C ASN A 190 3.68 -22.82 -17.64
N GLN A 191 4.81 -22.21 -17.29
CA GLN A 191 5.80 -22.80 -16.40
C GLN A 191 5.81 -22.11 -15.04
N SER A 192 6.16 -22.86 -13.99
CA SER A 192 6.43 -22.32 -12.67
C SER A 192 7.89 -22.59 -12.31
N VAL A 193 8.58 -21.53 -11.89
CA VAL A 193 9.97 -21.61 -11.43
C VAL A 193 10.02 -21.12 -9.99
N SER A 194 10.61 -21.89 -9.09
CA SER A 194 10.81 -21.49 -7.71
C SER A 194 12.21 -20.92 -7.51
N VAL A 195 12.26 -19.75 -6.88
CA VAL A 195 13.51 -19.04 -6.57
C VAL A 195 13.62 -18.89 -5.04
N GLU A 196 14.78 -19.19 -4.51
CA GLU A 196 15.09 -18.96 -3.10
C GLU A 196 15.54 -17.51 -2.90
N VAL A 197 14.86 -16.77 -2.02
CA VAL A 197 15.14 -15.38 -1.67
C VAL A 197 15.68 -15.34 -0.24
N PRO A 198 16.88 -14.79 -0.02
CA PRO A 198 17.40 -14.61 1.33
C PRO A 198 16.57 -13.56 2.08
N VAL A 199 16.28 -13.83 3.35
CA VAL A 199 15.61 -12.92 4.27
C VAL A 199 16.57 -12.58 5.40
N MET A 200 16.76 -11.29 5.66
CA MET A 200 17.69 -10.79 6.65
C MET A 200 17.12 -9.60 7.42
N THR A 201 17.85 -9.07 8.37
CA THR A 201 17.47 -7.86 9.11
C THR A 201 17.57 -6.61 8.24
N LEU A 202 16.85 -5.55 8.63
CA LEU A 202 16.93 -4.26 7.94
C LEU A 202 18.37 -3.74 7.85
N HIS A 203 19.11 -3.77 8.97
CA HIS A 203 20.48 -3.27 9.01
C HIS A 203 21.45 -4.01 8.10
N GLU A 204 21.27 -5.30 7.90
CA GLU A 204 22.09 -6.10 6.98
C GLU A 204 21.75 -5.77 5.50
N ALA A 205 20.48 -5.50 5.20
CA ALA A 205 20.01 -5.25 3.84
C ALA A 205 20.33 -3.84 3.33
N LEU A 206 20.32 -2.81 4.20
CA LEU A 206 20.52 -1.41 3.80
C LEU A 206 21.76 -1.17 2.93
N PRO A 207 22.98 -1.65 3.29
CA PRO A 207 24.19 -1.41 2.48
C PRO A 207 24.27 -2.25 1.21
N LEU A 208 23.38 -3.23 1.03
CA LEU A 208 23.37 -4.14 -0.13
C LEU A 208 22.41 -3.69 -1.23
N ALA A 209 21.42 -2.86 -0.90
CA ALA A 209 20.30 -2.53 -1.77
C ALA A 209 20.60 -1.35 -2.70
N ASP A 210 20.24 -1.48 -3.98
CA ASP A 210 20.19 -0.39 -4.96
C ASP A 210 18.81 0.28 -4.99
N ALA A 211 17.78 -0.44 -4.53
CA ALA A 211 16.43 0.06 -4.27
C ALA A 211 15.87 -0.60 -3.02
N ILE A 212 15.03 0.14 -2.27
CA ILE A 212 14.38 -0.33 -1.04
C ILE A 212 12.90 -0.03 -1.16
N SER A 213 12.06 -1.04 -0.91
CA SER A 213 10.59 -0.89 -0.90
C SER A 213 10.01 -1.30 0.44
N LEU A 214 9.07 -0.49 0.94
CA LEU A 214 8.48 -0.65 2.27
C LEU A 214 7.06 -1.22 2.16
N HIS A 215 6.79 -2.29 2.94
CA HIS A 215 5.51 -2.99 3.01
C HIS A 215 5.16 -3.38 4.45
N ILE A 216 5.41 -2.47 5.37
CA ILE A 216 5.20 -2.65 6.82
C ILE A 216 4.15 -1.66 7.32
N PRO A 217 3.44 -1.96 8.43
CA PRO A 217 2.56 -1.00 9.08
C PRO A 217 3.35 0.16 9.68
N ALA A 218 2.65 1.26 9.96
CA ALA A 218 3.19 2.32 10.81
C ALA A 218 3.51 1.76 12.20
N GLN A 219 4.56 2.29 12.83
CA GLN A 219 4.95 1.89 14.18
C GLN A 219 3.94 2.43 15.21
N ALA A 220 3.68 1.66 16.25
CA ALA A 220 2.72 2.04 17.31
C ALA A 220 3.17 3.28 18.10
N ASP A 221 4.48 3.51 18.19
CA ASP A 221 5.07 4.70 18.83
C ASP A 221 5.13 5.93 17.91
N GLY A 222 4.64 5.81 16.67
CA GLY A 222 4.62 6.87 15.67
C GLY A 222 5.99 7.22 15.05
N LYS A 223 7.05 6.48 15.40
CA LYS A 223 8.38 6.73 14.83
C LYS A 223 8.52 6.15 13.43
N ALA A 224 9.29 6.84 12.60
CA ALA A 224 9.67 6.32 11.30
C ALA A 224 10.62 5.12 11.43
N VAL A 225 10.44 4.13 10.56
CA VAL A 225 11.36 2.99 10.45
C VAL A 225 12.59 3.36 9.63
N ILE A 226 12.43 4.27 8.69
CA ILE A 226 13.49 4.80 7.84
C ILE A 226 13.64 6.30 8.15
N GLY A 227 14.67 6.63 8.89
CA GLY A 227 15.09 8.01 9.19
C GLY A 227 16.49 8.31 8.66
N SER A 228 17.07 9.43 9.09
CA SER A 228 18.41 9.88 8.66
C SER A 228 19.49 8.82 8.92
N MET A 229 19.39 8.09 10.05
CA MET A 229 20.35 7.06 10.42
C MET A 229 20.32 5.87 9.43
N GLU A 230 19.14 5.40 9.07
CA GLU A 230 18.97 4.30 8.11
C GLU A 230 19.41 4.74 6.71
N MET A 231 19.00 5.94 6.28
CA MET A 231 19.40 6.50 4.98
C MET A 231 20.92 6.66 4.87
N GLY A 232 21.59 7.04 5.95
CA GLY A 232 23.06 7.13 5.99
C GLY A 232 23.78 5.79 5.83
N LYS A 233 23.10 4.66 6.09
CA LYS A 233 23.65 3.29 5.90
C LYS A 233 23.39 2.71 4.52
N MET A 234 22.50 3.33 3.74
CA MET A 234 22.16 2.88 2.39
C MET A 234 23.30 3.17 1.40
N LYS A 235 23.28 2.45 0.27
CA LYS A 235 24.15 2.82 -0.86
C LYS A 235 23.85 4.25 -1.30
N LYS A 236 24.87 5.02 -1.62
CA LYS A 236 24.71 6.34 -2.23
C LYS A 236 23.97 6.21 -3.58
N GLY A 237 22.93 7.01 -3.77
CA GLY A 237 22.10 6.96 -4.96
C GLY A 237 21.07 5.83 -4.97
N VAL A 238 20.70 5.30 -3.80
CA VAL A 238 19.62 4.34 -3.62
C VAL A 238 18.27 4.93 -4.08
N ILE A 239 17.35 4.08 -4.52
CA ILE A 239 15.94 4.45 -4.77
C ILE A 239 15.11 3.98 -3.59
N LEU A 240 14.26 4.85 -3.02
CA LEU A 240 13.38 4.52 -1.91
C LEU A 240 11.92 4.54 -2.36
N LEU A 241 11.13 3.48 -2.00
CA LEU A 241 9.75 3.29 -2.43
C LEU A 241 8.86 3.10 -1.19
N ASN A 242 7.88 3.97 -1.00
CA ASN A 242 6.90 3.87 0.08
C ASN A 242 5.47 3.85 -0.48
N ALA A 243 4.90 2.66 -0.56
CA ALA A 243 3.48 2.41 -0.82
C ALA A 243 2.82 1.67 0.37
N ALA A 244 3.39 1.83 1.58
CA ALA A 244 2.92 1.17 2.80
C ALA A 244 2.03 2.09 3.64
N ARG A 245 2.65 3.04 4.37
CA ARG A 245 1.95 4.04 5.21
C ARG A 245 2.74 5.34 5.27
N GLY A 246 2.02 6.46 5.39
CA GLY A 246 2.61 7.73 5.83
C GLY A 246 3.28 7.55 7.19
N GLY A 247 4.43 8.21 7.41
CA GLY A 247 5.20 8.14 8.65
C GLY A 247 6.11 6.91 8.80
N VAL A 248 6.06 5.91 7.90
CA VAL A 248 7.07 4.82 7.88
C VAL A 248 8.44 5.35 7.46
N VAL A 249 8.46 6.38 6.64
CA VAL A 249 9.64 7.16 6.27
C VAL A 249 9.53 8.53 6.93
N ASP A 250 10.62 8.99 7.52
CA ASP A 250 10.76 10.37 7.96
C ASP A 250 10.86 11.28 6.73
N GLU A 251 9.85 12.14 6.53
CA GLU A 251 9.75 12.97 5.33
C GLU A 251 10.79 14.09 5.30
N ASP A 252 11.23 14.62 6.46
CA ASP A 252 12.30 15.62 6.53
C ASP A 252 13.64 14.98 6.16
N ALA A 253 13.95 13.82 6.76
CA ALA A 253 15.14 13.05 6.42
C ALA A 253 15.18 12.64 4.94
N LEU A 254 14.02 12.30 4.37
CA LEU A 254 13.90 11.96 2.94
C LEU A 254 14.26 13.15 2.04
N LEU A 255 13.75 14.35 2.34
CA LEU A 255 14.06 15.56 1.57
C LEU A 255 15.56 15.89 1.64
N GLU A 256 16.17 15.86 2.83
CA GLU A 256 17.61 16.05 3.01
C GLU A 256 18.44 15.00 2.24
N ALA A 257 18.02 13.74 2.26
CA ALA A 257 18.68 12.65 1.54
C ALA A 257 18.57 12.78 0.02
N LEU A 258 17.46 13.29 -0.49
CA LEU A 258 17.27 13.61 -1.91
C LEU A 258 18.16 14.78 -2.34
N ASP A 259 18.18 15.88 -1.56
CA ASP A 259 18.99 17.07 -1.84
C ASP A 259 20.50 16.78 -1.83
N SER A 260 20.96 15.92 -0.92
CA SER A 260 22.35 15.48 -0.84
C SER A 260 22.74 14.42 -1.89
N GLY A 261 21.76 13.84 -2.58
CA GLY A 261 21.96 12.72 -3.51
C GLY A 261 22.31 11.38 -2.82
N GLN A 262 22.07 11.27 -1.52
CA GLN A 262 22.13 9.99 -0.80
C GLN A 262 21.02 9.07 -1.30
N VAL A 263 19.81 9.60 -1.49
CA VAL A 263 18.70 8.99 -2.20
C VAL A 263 18.62 9.63 -3.59
N SER A 264 18.68 8.84 -4.65
CA SER A 264 18.62 9.36 -6.02
C SER A 264 17.20 9.66 -6.50
N GLY A 265 16.20 9.10 -5.84
CA GLY A 265 14.80 9.32 -6.12
C GLY A 265 13.90 8.51 -5.18
N ALA A 266 12.71 8.98 -4.96
CA ALA A 266 11.71 8.30 -4.13
C ALA A 266 10.37 8.11 -4.85
N GLY A 267 9.76 6.93 -4.71
CA GLY A 267 8.38 6.65 -5.11
C GLY A 267 7.48 6.71 -3.88
N VAL A 268 6.50 7.58 -3.86
CA VAL A 268 5.67 7.86 -2.69
C VAL A 268 4.20 7.81 -3.06
N ASP A 269 3.49 6.84 -2.52
CA ASP A 269 2.03 6.66 -2.68
C ASP A 269 1.25 7.07 -1.42
N VAL A 270 1.94 7.20 -0.27
CA VAL A 270 1.34 7.44 1.04
C VAL A 270 2.08 8.54 1.79
N PHE A 271 1.37 9.39 2.54
CA PHE A 271 1.90 10.63 3.09
C PHE A 271 1.51 10.82 4.55
N VAL A 272 2.33 11.55 5.29
CA VAL A 272 1.92 12.10 6.57
C VAL A 272 0.87 13.20 6.32
N GLY A 273 -0.20 13.17 7.12
CA GLY A 273 -1.24 14.21 7.07
C GLY A 273 -2.23 14.07 5.91
N GLU A 274 -2.36 12.89 5.28
CA GLU A 274 -3.45 12.64 4.33
C GLU A 274 -4.81 13.08 4.91
N PRO A 275 -5.66 13.73 4.11
CA PRO A 275 -5.58 14.01 2.67
C PRO A 275 -4.89 15.33 2.31
N LYS A 276 -4.11 15.93 3.19
CA LYS A 276 -3.40 17.20 2.98
C LYS A 276 -1.90 17.03 3.20
N PRO A 277 -1.18 16.36 2.27
CA PRO A 277 0.25 16.17 2.38
C PRO A 277 1.00 17.51 2.25
N ARG A 278 2.25 17.52 2.74
CA ARG A 278 3.10 18.71 2.74
C ARG A 278 3.57 19.10 1.32
N LEU A 279 3.58 20.38 1.05
CA LEU A 279 3.76 20.91 -0.31
C LEU A 279 5.21 20.77 -0.84
N ASP A 280 6.21 20.88 0.02
CA ASP A 280 7.63 20.75 -0.34
C ASP A 280 7.95 19.32 -0.85
N LEU A 281 7.42 18.29 -0.17
CA LEU A 281 7.50 16.90 -0.65
C LEU A 281 6.83 16.74 -2.01
N MET A 282 5.62 17.31 -2.18
CA MET A 282 4.85 17.20 -3.42
C MET A 282 5.54 17.88 -4.62
N ARG A 283 6.37 18.89 -4.37
CA ARG A 283 7.07 19.67 -5.42
C ARG A 283 8.47 19.18 -5.72
N HIS A 284 9.02 18.26 -4.91
CA HIS A 284 10.40 17.82 -5.09
C HIS A 284 10.57 17.02 -6.39
N ALA A 285 11.51 17.45 -7.25
CA ALA A 285 11.70 16.88 -8.59
C ALA A 285 12.13 15.40 -8.58
N GLY A 286 12.83 14.97 -7.52
CA GLY A 286 13.28 13.59 -7.33
C GLY A 286 12.19 12.61 -6.86
N ILE A 287 10.92 13.06 -6.71
CA ILE A 287 9.85 12.22 -6.19
C ILE A 287 8.84 11.87 -7.27
N SER A 288 8.59 10.58 -7.46
CA SER A 288 7.50 10.02 -8.25
C SER A 288 6.30 9.82 -7.31
N LEU A 289 5.20 10.54 -7.57
CA LEU A 289 4.04 10.64 -6.67
C LEU A 289 2.84 9.89 -7.22
N SER A 290 2.06 9.28 -6.33
CA SER A 290 0.69 8.82 -6.57
C SER A 290 -0.18 9.05 -5.34
N PRO A 291 -1.52 9.25 -5.49
CA PRO A 291 -2.38 9.71 -4.40
C PRO A 291 -3.04 8.52 -3.66
N HIS A 292 -2.24 7.66 -3.03
CA HIS A 292 -2.66 6.49 -2.25
C HIS A 292 -3.56 5.53 -3.06
N ILE A 293 -3.06 5.13 -4.24
CA ILE A 293 -3.80 4.30 -5.21
C ILE A 293 -3.28 2.87 -5.32
N GLY A 294 -2.39 2.42 -4.45
CA GLY A 294 -1.79 1.09 -4.52
C GLY A 294 -2.81 -0.05 -4.65
N ALA A 295 -3.97 0.06 -4.02
CA ALA A 295 -5.06 -0.91 -4.10
C ALA A 295 -6.18 -0.51 -5.09
N ALA A 296 -6.02 0.55 -5.88
CA ALA A 296 -7.10 1.16 -6.66
C ALA A 296 -7.15 0.68 -8.13
N THR A 297 -7.00 -0.61 -8.37
CA THR A 297 -7.26 -1.21 -9.70
C THR A 297 -8.63 -1.89 -9.73
N GLY A 298 -9.26 -1.97 -10.91
CA GLY A 298 -10.55 -2.65 -11.10
C GLY A 298 -10.53 -4.08 -10.56
N GLU A 299 -9.49 -4.82 -10.90
CA GLU A 299 -9.30 -6.22 -10.51
C GLU A 299 -9.09 -6.37 -8.99
N ALA A 300 -8.33 -5.46 -8.36
CA ALA A 300 -8.17 -5.47 -6.91
C ALA A 300 -9.50 -5.16 -6.20
N GLN A 301 -10.27 -4.19 -6.70
CA GLN A 301 -11.57 -3.85 -6.14
C GLN A 301 -12.58 -5.00 -6.29
N GLU A 302 -12.57 -5.70 -7.41
CA GLU A 302 -13.39 -6.91 -7.61
C GLU A 302 -13.01 -8.00 -6.61
N ARG A 303 -11.71 -8.32 -6.49
CA ARG A 303 -11.23 -9.31 -5.51
C ARG A 303 -11.56 -8.91 -4.08
N ILE A 304 -11.42 -7.63 -3.71
CA ILE A 304 -11.82 -7.11 -2.39
C ILE A 304 -13.32 -7.36 -2.15
N GLY A 305 -14.16 -7.04 -3.11
CA GLY A 305 -15.60 -7.25 -2.99
C GLY A 305 -15.98 -8.73 -2.80
N LEU A 306 -15.36 -9.63 -3.56
CA LEU A 306 -15.57 -11.07 -3.44
C LEU A 306 -15.01 -11.64 -2.12
N GLU A 307 -13.85 -11.18 -1.67
CA GLU A 307 -13.26 -11.58 -0.38
C GLU A 307 -14.16 -11.13 0.79
N ILE A 308 -14.73 -9.91 0.73
CA ILE A 308 -15.73 -9.45 1.71
C ILE A 308 -16.93 -10.39 1.74
N ALA A 309 -17.49 -10.76 0.58
CA ALA A 309 -18.64 -11.66 0.53
C ALA A 309 -18.32 -13.04 1.13
N SER A 310 -17.13 -13.57 0.89
CA SER A 310 -16.65 -14.80 1.51
C SER A 310 -16.56 -14.68 3.04
N ILE A 311 -15.98 -13.58 3.55
CA ILE A 311 -15.88 -13.33 5.00
C ILE A 311 -17.27 -13.23 5.63
N VAL A 312 -18.22 -12.56 5.00
CA VAL A 312 -19.60 -12.45 5.49
C VAL A 312 -20.27 -13.83 5.56
N ALA A 313 -20.05 -14.69 4.56
CA ALA A 313 -20.56 -16.06 4.57
C ALA A 313 -19.96 -16.90 5.72
N GLU A 314 -18.66 -16.74 6.00
CA GLU A 314 -18.00 -17.39 7.16
C GLU A 314 -18.60 -16.92 8.50
N ILE A 315 -18.91 -15.63 8.64
CA ILE A 315 -19.51 -15.05 9.86
C ILE A 315 -20.94 -15.59 10.03
N GLY A 316 -21.71 -15.65 8.97
CA GLY A 316 -23.11 -16.12 8.99
C GLY A 316 -23.25 -17.64 9.24
N SER A 317 -22.17 -18.41 9.11
CA SER A 317 -22.16 -19.86 9.35
C SER A 317 -21.80 -20.25 10.81
N LYS A 318 -21.43 -19.28 11.66
CA LYS A 318 -21.14 -19.48 13.10
C LYS A 318 -22.39 -19.35 13.93
#